data_9eb6e9fa93475d1b424ae4fd54a9ce1e
#
_entry.id   9eb6e9fa93475d1b424ae4fd54a9ce1e
#
_cell.length_a   1.000
_cell.length_b   1.000
_cell.length_c   1.000
_cell.angle_alpha   90.00
_cell.angle_beta   90.00
_cell.angle_gamma   90.00
#
_symmetry.space_group_name_H-M   'P 1'
#
loop_
_entity.id
_entity.type
_entity.pdbx_description
1 polymer ?
#
loop_
_entity_poly.entity_id
_entity_poly.type
_entity_poly.pdbx_seq_one_letter_code
_entity_poly.pdbx_strand_id
1 'polypeptide(L)'
;MEIQEVLVGDRCLVTWDGKVIEVFGAYAASGGRRIHAAVAELEVREPDKKGRAQFSVKNARDQQNTIVQLSGDDLARLRPILDELAAAIATAR
;
A
#
# COMPACT_ATOMS: atom_id res chain seq x y z
N MET A 1 6.97 0.90 -18.71
CA MET A 1 6.46 1.47 -17.44
C MET A 1 7.37 1.03 -16.31
N GLU A 2 7.84 1.98 -15.54
CA GLU A 2 8.72 1.67 -14.43
C GLU A 2 7.94 1.19 -13.23
N ILE A 3 8.48 0.15 -12.57
CA ILE A 3 7.92 -0.32 -11.30
C ILE A 3 8.57 0.48 -10.20
N GLN A 4 7.75 1.07 -9.34
CA GLN A 4 8.23 1.75 -8.14
C GLN A 4 8.26 0.74 -7.00
N GLU A 5 9.32 0.77 -6.22
CA GLU A 5 9.51 -0.15 -5.10
C GLU A 5 9.94 0.63 -3.86
N VAL A 6 9.32 0.34 -2.73
CA VAL A 6 9.70 0.91 -1.44
C VAL A 6 9.77 -0.21 -0.41
N LEU A 7 10.92 -0.32 0.24
CA LEU A 7 11.09 -1.23 1.37
C LEU A 7 10.62 -0.53 2.63
N VAL A 8 9.65 -1.12 3.30
CA VAL A 8 9.06 -0.62 4.54
C VAL A 8 9.64 -1.43 5.70
N GLY A 9 10.37 -0.76 6.58
CA GLY A 9 11.13 -1.46 7.60
C GLY A 9 12.17 -2.36 6.94
N ASP A 10 12.33 -3.56 7.44
CA ASP A 10 13.28 -4.55 6.89
C ASP A 10 12.57 -5.80 6.36
N ARG A 11 11.24 -5.83 6.31
CA ARG A 11 10.49 -7.05 6.02
C ARG A 11 9.35 -6.89 5.02
N CYS A 12 9.01 -5.69 4.65
CA CYS A 12 7.86 -5.45 3.79
C CYS A 12 8.29 -4.67 2.55
N LEU A 13 8.02 -5.21 1.38
CA LEU A 13 8.29 -4.54 0.12
C LEU A 13 6.97 -4.19 -0.53
N VAL A 14 6.81 -2.92 -0.91
CA VAL A 14 5.63 -2.45 -1.64
C VAL A 14 6.06 -2.07 -3.04
N THR A 15 5.37 -2.60 -4.04
CA THR A 15 5.63 -2.28 -5.44
C THR A 15 4.38 -1.72 -6.12
N TRP A 16 4.60 -0.87 -7.11
CA TRP A 16 3.52 -0.22 -7.86
C TRP A 16 3.94 -0.07 -9.31
N ASP A 17 3.12 -0.54 -10.23
CA ASP A 17 3.40 -0.46 -11.67
C ASP A 17 2.49 0.52 -12.43
N GLY A 18 1.71 1.31 -11.71
CA GLY A 18 0.73 2.23 -12.29
C GLY A 18 -0.69 1.67 -12.34
N LYS A 19 -0.86 0.38 -12.11
CA LYS A 19 -2.16 -0.31 -12.14
C LYS A 19 -2.37 -1.24 -10.96
N VAL A 20 -1.30 -1.90 -10.50
CA VAL A 20 -1.36 -2.94 -9.49
C VAL A 20 -0.39 -2.61 -8.37
N ILE A 21 -0.89 -2.66 -7.14
CA ILE A 21 -0.04 -2.58 -5.95
C ILE A 21 0.20 -4.00 -5.44
N GLU A 22 1.45 -4.30 -5.09
CA GLU A 22 1.81 -5.56 -4.46
C GLU A 22 2.50 -5.28 -3.14
N VAL A 23 2.12 -6.04 -2.13
CA VAL A 23 2.71 -5.94 -0.79
C VAL A 23 3.27 -7.31 -0.44
N PHE A 24 4.58 -7.38 -0.23
CA PHE A 24 5.29 -8.61 0.11
C PHE A 24 5.86 -8.52 1.52
N GLY A 25 5.90 -9.62 2.21
CA GLY A 25 6.60 -9.71 3.48
C GLY A 25 5.73 -10.09 4.64
N ALA A 26 6.13 -9.70 5.86
CA ALA A 26 5.57 -10.19 7.11
C ALA A 26 4.08 -9.91 7.30
N TYR A 27 3.57 -8.89 6.62
CA TYR A 27 2.18 -8.46 6.77
C TYR A 27 1.24 -9.09 5.72
N ALA A 28 1.81 -9.78 4.75
CA ALA A 28 1.03 -10.40 3.70
C ALA A 28 0.94 -11.90 3.96
N ALA A 29 -0.24 -12.39 4.15
CA ALA A 29 -0.45 -13.84 4.25
C ALA A 29 0.04 -14.49 2.96
N SER A 30 0.72 -15.61 3.05
CA SER A 30 1.18 -16.37 1.88
C SER A 30 2.22 -15.66 1.01
N GLY A 31 2.98 -14.71 1.56
CA GLY A 31 4.13 -14.13 0.88
C GLY A 31 3.86 -12.96 -0.04
N GLY A 32 2.63 -12.58 -0.29
CA GLY A 32 2.36 -11.41 -1.11
C GLY A 32 0.89 -11.17 -1.37
N ARG A 33 0.55 -9.91 -1.57
CA ARG A 33 -0.79 -9.48 -1.96
C ARG A 33 -0.69 -8.60 -3.18
N ARG A 34 -1.49 -8.91 -4.17
CA ARG A 34 -1.55 -8.19 -5.42
C ARG A 34 -2.97 -7.67 -5.64
N ILE A 35 -3.12 -6.34 -5.74
CA ILE A 35 -4.44 -5.71 -5.84
C ILE A 35 -4.42 -4.71 -6.99
N HIS A 36 -5.33 -4.90 -7.94
CA HIS A 36 -5.51 -3.95 -9.03
C HIS A 36 -6.27 -2.72 -8.54
N ALA A 37 -5.86 -1.53 -8.99
CA ALA A 37 -6.49 -0.27 -8.58
C ALA A 37 -8.00 -0.25 -8.82
N ALA A 38 -8.49 -0.91 -9.86
CA ALA A 38 -9.91 -0.96 -10.19
C ALA A 38 -10.77 -1.54 -9.07
N VAL A 39 -10.20 -2.40 -8.22
CA VAL A 39 -10.93 -3.06 -7.13
C VAL A 39 -10.36 -2.71 -5.75
N ALA A 40 -9.43 -1.77 -5.68
CA ALA A 40 -8.74 -1.42 -4.43
C ALA A 40 -9.50 -0.33 -3.67
N GLU A 41 -9.45 -0.44 -2.35
CA GLU A 41 -9.84 0.64 -1.44
C GLU A 41 -8.64 0.94 -0.56
N LEU A 42 -8.24 2.21 -0.51
CA LEU A 42 -7.07 2.65 0.23
C LEU A 42 -7.48 3.45 1.45
N GLU A 43 -6.85 3.15 2.59
CA GLU A 43 -6.95 3.96 3.80
C GLU A 43 -5.56 4.24 4.32
N VAL A 44 -5.31 5.49 4.72
CA VAL A 44 -4.04 5.91 5.29
C VAL A 44 -4.30 6.56 6.64
N ARG A 45 -3.58 6.10 7.65
CA ARG A 45 -3.57 6.75 8.97
C ARG A 45 -2.25 7.47 9.15
N GLU A 46 -2.33 8.78 9.29
CA GLU A 46 -1.15 9.62 9.47
C GLU A 46 -0.43 9.31 10.78
N PRO A 47 0.85 9.66 10.91
CA PRO A 47 1.61 9.35 12.11
C PRO A 47 0.99 9.92 13.38
N ASP A 48 0.97 9.12 14.43
CA ASP A 48 0.55 9.55 15.76
C ASP A 48 1.70 10.25 16.51
N LYS A 49 1.51 10.53 17.80
CA LYS A 49 2.52 11.20 18.63
C LYS A 49 3.82 10.40 18.76
N LYS A 50 3.76 9.10 18.56
CA LYS A 50 4.94 8.22 18.63
C LYS A 50 5.55 7.96 17.25
N GLY A 51 5.04 8.62 16.21
CA GLY A 51 5.53 8.45 14.84
C GLY A 51 5.05 7.16 14.17
N ARG A 52 4.00 6.53 14.69
CA ARG A 52 3.45 5.30 14.12
C ARG A 52 2.34 5.63 13.15
N ALA A 53 2.43 5.09 11.97
CA ALA A 53 1.46 5.27 10.90
C ALA A 53 0.97 3.92 10.40
N GLN A 54 0.00 3.94 9.51
CA GLN A 54 -0.56 2.73 8.93
C GLN A 54 -1.14 3.05 7.55
N PHE A 55 -1.04 2.11 6.64
CA PHE A 55 -1.90 2.13 5.47
C PHE A 55 -2.54 0.77 5.28
N SER A 56 -3.69 0.74 4.64
CA SER A 56 -4.32 -0.51 4.30
C SER A 56 -4.89 -0.44 2.89
N VAL A 57 -4.84 -1.57 2.20
CA VAL A 57 -5.43 -1.73 0.89
C VAL A 57 -6.37 -2.93 0.94
N LYS A 58 -7.63 -2.69 0.65
CA LYS A 58 -8.66 -3.71 0.67
C LYS A 58 -9.07 -4.04 -0.75
N ASN A 59 -9.26 -5.33 -1.02
CA ASN A 59 -9.85 -5.77 -2.28
C ASN A 59 -11.36 -5.79 -2.10
N ALA A 60 -12.06 -4.93 -2.84
CA ALA A 60 -13.51 -4.78 -2.69
C ALA A 60 -14.28 -6.04 -3.12
N ARG A 61 -13.69 -6.90 -3.95
CA ARG A 61 -14.36 -8.11 -4.41
C ARG A 61 -14.40 -9.21 -3.37
N ASP A 62 -13.27 -9.47 -2.72
CA ASP A 62 -13.18 -10.57 -1.76
C ASP A 62 -13.13 -10.09 -0.31
N GLN A 63 -13.18 -8.78 -0.10
CA GLN A 63 -13.17 -8.15 1.21
C GLN A 63 -11.89 -8.39 2.03
N GLN A 64 -10.84 -8.89 1.40
CA GLN A 64 -9.57 -9.08 2.07
C GLN A 64 -8.84 -7.74 2.21
N ASN A 65 -8.32 -7.49 3.39
CA ASN A 65 -7.65 -6.25 3.72
C ASN A 65 -6.20 -6.51 4.08
N THR A 66 -5.29 -5.79 3.44
CA THR A 66 -3.85 -5.85 3.75
C THR A 66 -3.49 -4.61 4.54
N ILE A 67 -3.08 -4.80 5.78
CA ILE A 67 -2.77 -3.72 6.71
C ILE A 67 -1.27 -3.71 6.96
N VAL A 68 -0.64 -2.55 6.78
CA VAL A 68 0.79 -2.38 7.00
C VAL A 68 1.01 -1.27 8.01
N GLN A 69 1.66 -1.61 9.12
CA GLN A 69 2.08 -0.63 10.12
C GLN A 69 3.51 -0.19 9.81
N LEU A 70 3.76 1.10 9.89
CA LEU A 70 5.05 1.65 9.48
C LEU A 70 5.33 2.95 10.25
N SER A 71 6.59 3.40 10.16
CA SER A 71 6.96 4.69 10.73
C SER A 71 6.50 5.84 9.83
N GLY A 72 6.48 7.05 10.38
CA GLY A 72 6.18 8.23 9.59
C GLY A 72 7.20 8.46 8.47
N ASP A 73 8.47 8.13 8.71
CA ASP A 73 9.51 8.23 7.68
C ASP A 73 9.25 7.27 6.52
N ASP A 74 8.88 6.04 6.82
CA ASP A 74 8.54 5.06 5.78
C ASP A 74 7.27 5.47 5.03
N LEU A 75 6.29 6.00 5.73
CA LEU A 75 5.09 6.52 5.07
C LEU A 75 5.45 7.67 4.11
N ALA A 76 6.35 8.57 4.50
CA ALA A 76 6.79 9.65 3.64
C ALA A 76 7.44 9.12 2.36
N ARG A 77 8.27 8.08 2.46
CA ARG A 77 8.89 7.46 1.28
C ARG A 77 7.87 6.75 0.39
N LEU A 78 6.82 6.22 0.99
CA LEU A 78 5.78 5.49 0.28
C LEU A 78 4.71 6.42 -0.31
N ARG A 79 4.63 7.66 0.16
CA ARG A 79 3.59 8.61 -0.22
C ARG A 79 3.40 8.77 -1.73
N PRO A 80 4.47 8.87 -2.54
CA PRO A 80 4.28 8.97 -3.99
C PRO A 80 3.50 7.79 -4.59
N ILE A 81 3.76 6.57 -4.11
CA ILE A 81 3.03 5.38 -4.55
C ILE A 81 1.57 5.46 -4.11
N LEU A 82 1.32 5.83 -2.85
CA LEU A 82 -0.04 5.91 -2.33
C LEU A 82 -0.86 6.99 -3.02
N ASP A 83 -0.25 8.12 -3.36
CA ASP A 83 -0.91 9.18 -4.09
C ASP A 83 -1.29 8.75 -5.51
N GLU A 84 -0.39 8.04 -6.19
CA GLU A 84 -0.69 7.49 -7.51
C GLU A 84 -1.78 6.42 -7.44
N LEU A 85 -1.74 5.57 -6.43
CA LEU A 85 -2.78 4.56 -6.23
C LEU A 85 -4.14 5.22 -5.98
N ALA A 86 -4.19 6.24 -5.14
CA ALA A 86 -5.43 6.97 -4.87
C ALA A 86 -5.99 7.60 -6.16
N ALA A 87 -5.13 8.19 -6.98
CA ALA A 87 -5.54 8.77 -8.26
C ALA A 87 -6.05 7.69 -9.23
N ALA A 88 -5.38 6.55 -9.27
CA ALA A 88 -5.80 5.42 -10.12
C ALA A 88 -7.15 4.86 -9.68
N ILE A 89 -7.39 4.76 -8.38
CA ILE A 89 -8.68 4.33 -7.83
C ILE A 89 -9.79 5.31 -8.26
N ALA A 90 -9.54 6.60 -8.11
CA ALA A 90 -10.53 7.62 -8.48
C ALA A 90 -10.84 7.58 -9.98
N THR A 91 -9.84 7.34 -10.83
CA THR A 91 -10.01 7.25 -12.27
C THR A 91 -10.79 6.01 -12.70
N ALA A 92 -10.64 4.91 -11.95
CA ALA A 92 -11.29 3.63 -12.28
C ALA A 92 -12.78 3.60 -11.91
N ARG A 93 -13.28 4.60 -11.20
CA ARG A 93 -14.66 4.62 -10.70
C ARG A 93 -15.54 5.71 -11.30
#